data_c8ef66b9b4cf05128d6218b373bb97f5
#
_entry.id   c8ef66b9b4cf05128d6218b373bb97f5
#
_cell.length_a   1.000
_cell.length_b   1.000
_cell.length_c   1.000
_cell.angle_alpha   90.00
_cell.angle_beta   90.00
_cell.angle_gamma   90.00
#
_symmetry.space_group_name_H-M   'P 1'
#
loop_
_entity.id
_entity.type
_entity.pdbx_description
1 polymer ?
#
loop_
_entity_poly.entity_id
_entity_poly.type
_entity_poly.pdbx_seq_one_letter_code
_entity_poly.pdbx_strand_id
1 'polypeptide(L)'
;MARALTIDPAAIRRLRELPKHEKVDCLLALSDLPAVFGNPYAHSGLGIRKLGTKLFECRGSLALRFVFQDRPAEHFISFLGDHDEVKVLLRNGRYH
;
A
#
# COMPACT_ATOMS: atom_id res chain seq x y z
N MET A 1 -20.04 1.28 -3.02
CA MET A 1 -19.62 1.15 -1.62
C MET A 1 -18.12 0.89 -1.56
N ALA A 2 -17.40 1.61 -0.72
CA ALA A 2 -15.96 1.43 -0.58
C ALA A 2 -15.66 0.07 0.07
N ARG A 3 -14.58 -0.59 -0.38
CA ARG A 3 -14.12 -1.82 0.22
C ARG A 3 -13.48 -1.54 1.58
N ALA A 4 -13.48 -2.54 2.45
CA ALA A 4 -12.76 -2.45 3.70
C ALA A 4 -11.24 -2.37 3.44
N LEU A 5 -10.53 -1.79 4.37
CA LEU A 5 -9.07 -1.74 4.35
C LEU A 5 -8.57 -2.61 5.50
N THR A 6 -7.77 -3.62 5.19
CA THR A 6 -7.17 -4.47 6.21
C THR A 6 -5.65 -4.43 6.04
N ILE A 7 -4.94 -4.61 7.15
CA ILE A 7 -3.50 -4.43 7.16
C ILE A 7 -2.85 -5.61 7.89
N ASP A 8 -1.85 -6.21 7.26
CA ASP A 8 -1.07 -7.27 7.87
C ASP A 8 -0.37 -6.74 9.14
N PRO A 9 -0.31 -7.52 10.22
CA PRO A 9 0.33 -7.09 11.47
C PRO A 9 1.77 -6.61 11.31
N ALA A 10 2.54 -7.21 10.42
CA ALA A 10 3.92 -6.78 10.19
C ALA A 10 3.97 -5.38 9.56
N ALA A 11 3.04 -5.08 8.66
CA ALA A 11 2.93 -3.75 8.06
C ALA A 11 2.49 -2.71 9.10
N ILE A 12 1.56 -3.08 9.98
CA ILE A 12 1.15 -2.20 11.09
C ILE A 12 2.35 -1.88 12.00
N ARG A 13 3.14 -2.90 12.31
CA ARG A 13 4.31 -2.72 13.17
C ARG A 13 5.31 -1.76 12.55
N ARG A 14 5.58 -1.92 11.25
CA ARG A 14 6.46 -1.01 10.52
C ARG A 14 5.93 0.41 10.54
N LEU A 15 4.63 0.57 10.32
CA LEU A 15 3.97 1.88 10.32
C LEU A 15 4.13 2.58 11.67
N ARG A 16 3.97 1.85 12.78
CA ARG A 16 4.10 2.41 14.12
C ARG A 16 5.50 2.92 14.42
N GLU A 17 6.52 2.33 13.81
CA GLU A 17 7.92 2.67 14.05
C GLU A 17 8.41 3.84 13.20
N LEU A 18 7.60 4.34 12.29
CA LEU A 18 7.99 5.44 11.42
C LEU A 18 8.08 6.76 12.18
N PRO A 19 8.96 7.69 11.72
CA PRO A 19 8.93 9.06 12.19
C PRO A 19 7.53 9.66 11.97
N LYS A 20 7.18 10.63 12.81
CA LYS A 20 5.82 11.17 12.85
C LYS A 20 5.32 11.65 11.48
N HIS A 21 6.14 12.42 10.75
CA HIS A 21 5.70 12.98 9.46
C HIS A 21 5.49 11.90 8.41
N GLU A 22 6.32 10.87 8.40
CA GLU A 22 6.12 9.74 7.48
C GLU A 22 4.91 8.92 7.86
N LYS A 23 4.68 8.74 9.16
CA LYS A 23 3.50 8.04 9.66
C LYS A 23 2.21 8.76 9.23
N VAL A 24 2.18 10.08 9.35
CA VAL A 24 1.02 10.88 8.93
C VAL A 24 0.79 10.73 7.43
N ASP A 25 1.86 10.86 6.63
CA ASP A 25 1.75 10.70 5.18
C ASP A 25 1.19 9.33 4.80
N CYS A 26 1.69 8.28 5.43
CA CYS A 26 1.23 6.92 5.18
C CYS A 26 -0.23 6.74 5.58
N LEU A 27 -0.65 7.29 6.72
CA LEU A 27 -2.04 7.19 7.17
C LEU A 27 -2.98 7.93 6.21
N LEU A 28 -2.56 9.08 5.70
CA LEU A 28 -3.35 9.81 4.71
C LEU A 28 -3.49 9.01 3.41
N ALA A 29 -2.41 8.39 2.96
CA ALA A 29 -2.44 7.55 1.76
C ALA A 29 -3.41 6.38 1.94
N LEU A 30 -3.36 5.70 3.08
CA LEU A 30 -4.27 4.60 3.38
C LEU A 30 -5.71 5.06 3.44
N SER A 31 -5.96 6.25 4.00
CA SER A 31 -7.29 6.83 4.08
C SER A 31 -7.87 7.09 2.69
N ASP A 32 -7.03 7.51 1.75
CA ASP A 32 -7.47 7.84 0.39
C ASP A 32 -7.63 6.62 -0.50
N LEU A 33 -6.91 5.55 -0.23
CA LEU A 33 -6.83 4.40 -1.13
C LEU A 33 -8.19 3.82 -1.53
N PRO A 34 -9.12 3.54 -0.61
CA PRO A 34 -10.40 2.94 -1.02
C PRO A 34 -11.22 3.82 -1.95
N ALA A 35 -11.11 5.14 -1.84
CA ALA A 35 -11.85 6.06 -2.69
C ALA A 35 -11.17 6.29 -4.04
N VAL A 36 -9.86 6.14 -4.10
CA VAL A 36 -9.05 6.42 -5.30
C VAL A 36 -8.88 5.20 -6.19
N PHE A 37 -8.82 4.03 -5.60
CA PHE A 37 -8.58 2.80 -6.36
C PHE A 37 -9.73 2.52 -7.32
N GLY A 38 -9.38 2.26 -8.58
CA GLY A 38 -10.36 2.07 -9.63
C GLY A 38 -10.71 3.34 -10.41
N ASN A 39 -10.25 4.50 -9.94
CA ASN A 39 -10.42 5.76 -10.65
C ASN A 39 -9.08 6.12 -11.32
N PRO A 40 -8.93 5.89 -12.65
CA PRO A 40 -7.64 6.08 -13.30
C PRO A 40 -7.11 7.52 -13.23
N TYR A 41 -7.98 8.49 -13.12
CA TYR A 41 -7.55 9.89 -13.03
C TYR A 41 -6.99 10.24 -11.65
N ALA A 42 -7.32 9.47 -10.64
CA ALA A 42 -6.86 9.72 -9.28
C ALA A 42 -5.66 8.85 -8.88
N HIS A 43 -5.38 7.78 -9.62
CA HIS A 43 -4.29 6.85 -9.30
C HIS A 43 -2.91 7.53 -9.26
N SER A 44 -2.69 8.53 -10.11
CA SER A 44 -1.39 9.20 -10.19
C SER A 44 -1.01 9.91 -8.89
N GLY A 45 -2.00 10.41 -8.13
CA GLY A 45 -1.76 11.08 -6.85
C GLY A 45 -1.17 10.15 -5.79
N LEU A 46 -1.65 8.91 -5.76
CA LEU A 46 -1.12 7.88 -4.84
C LEU A 46 -0.02 7.04 -5.48
N GLY A 47 0.27 7.24 -6.76
CA GLY A 47 1.25 6.41 -7.46
C GLY A 47 0.86 4.95 -7.51
N ILE A 48 -0.42 4.65 -7.68
CA ILE A 48 -0.91 3.27 -7.75
C ILE A 48 -0.37 2.62 -9.03
N ARG A 49 0.28 1.47 -8.87
CA ARG A 49 0.86 0.73 -9.97
C ARG A 49 0.63 -0.76 -9.78
N LYS A 50 0.28 -1.42 -10.89
CA LYS A 50 0.07 -2.87 -10.86
C LYS A 50 1.41 -3.60 -10.84
N LEU A 51 1.55 -4.54 -9.93
CA LEU A 51 2.75 -5.38 -9.80
C LEU A 51 2.52 -6.80 -10.29
N GLY A 52 1.29 -7.25 -10.32
CA GLY A 52 0.92 -8.59 -10.74
C GLY A 52 -0.60 -8.74 -10.73
N THR A 53 -1.09 -9.95 -10.87
CA THR A 53 -2.53 -10.21 -10.84
C THR A 53 -3.09 -9.83 -9.47
N LYS A 54 -3.93 -8.80 -9.45
CA LYS A 54 -4.57 -8.28 -8.24
C LYS A 54 -3.57 -7.84 -7.16
N LEU A 55 -2.34 -7.59 -7.55
CA LEU A 55 -1.28 -7.09 -6.68
C LEU A 55 -0.84 -5.73 -7.14
N PHE A 56 -0.83 -4.76 -6.22
CA PHE A 56 -0.56 -3.36 -6.54
C PHE A 56 0.36 -2.75 -5.50
N GLU A 57 0.97 -1.62 -5.86
CA GLU A 57 1.65 -0.77 -4.90
C GLU A 57 1.08 0.63 -4.96
N CYS A 58 1.23 1.36 -3.86
CA CYS A 58 0.91 2.78 -3.83
C CYS A 58 1.94 3.51 -2.96
N ARG A 59 2.03 4.82 -3.15
CA ARG A 59 2.96 5.64 -2.38
C ARG A 59 2.39 5.87 -0.98
N GLY A 60 3.19 5.57 0.05
CA GLY A 60 2.83 5.88 1.43
C GLY A 60 3.42 7.21 1.86
N SER A 61 4.70 7.43 1.54
CA SER A 61 5.40 8.69 1.77
C SER A 61 6.38 8.87 0.63
N LEU A 62 7.23 9.89 0.71
CA LEU A 62 8.22 10.15 -0.33
C LEU A 62 9.11 8.93 -0.60
N ALA A 63 9.51 8.22 0.46
CA ALA A 63 10.44 7.09 0.35
C ALA A 63 9.77 5.73 0.49
N LEU A 64 8.52 5.68 0.94
CA LEU A 64 7.88 4.41 1.30
C LEU A 64 6.70 4.08 0.39
N ARG A 65 6.49 2.78 0.20
CA ARG A 65 5.39 2.25 -0.60
C ARG A 65 4.66 1.17 0.17
N PHE A 66 3.34 1.11 -0.05
CA PHE A 66 2.51 0.00 0.40
C PHE A 66 2.34 -0.98 -0.75
N VAL A 67 2.40 -2.27 -0.44
CA VAL A 67 1.99 -3.32 -1.37
C VAL A 67 0.65 -3.86 -0.87
N PHE A 68 -0.32 -3.96 -1.75
CA PHE A 68 -1.63 -4.43 -1.36
C PHE A 68 -2.24 -5.36 -2.41
N GLN A 69 -3.14 -6.22 -1.92
CA GLN A 69 -3.90 -7.13 -2.75
C GLN A 69 -5.32 -6.60 -2.91
N ASP A 70 -5.81 -6.62 -4.14
CA ASP A 70 -7.18 -6.25 -4.45
C ASP A 70 -8.05 -7.51 -4.30
N ARG A 71 -8.75 -7.61 -3.17
CA ARG A 71 -9.63 -8.73 -2.85
C ARG A 71 -11.09 -8.32 -3.04
N PRO A 72 -12.03 -9.27 -3.20
CA PRO A 72 -13.43 -8.92 -3.48
C PRO A 72 -14.07 -7.96 -2.46
N ALA A 73 -13.75 -8.13 -1.18
CA ALA A 73 -14.38 -7.32 -0.12
C ALA A 73 -13.43 -6.34 0.55
N GLU A 74 -12.13 -6.36 0.19
CA GLU A 74 -11.15 -5.56 0.90
C GLU A 74 -9.92 -5.26 0.05
N HIS A 75 -9.22 -4.20 0.44
CA HIS A 75 -7.83 -3.97 0.03
C HIS A 75 -6.97 -4.45 1.19
N PHE A 76 -6.20 -5.49 0.96
CA PHE A 76 -5.34 -6.06 1.99
C PHE A 76 -3.92 -5.53 1.85
N ILE A 77 -3.50 -4.70 2.80
CA ILE A 77 -2.14 -4.15 2.83
C ILE A 77 -1.20 -5.21 3.39
N SER A 78 -0.37 -5.79 2.54
CA SER A 78 0.50 -6.89 2.93
C SER A 78 1.90 -6.46 3.31
N PHE A 79 2.33 -5.26 2.91
CA PHE A 79 3.72 -4.85 3.11
C PHE A 79 3.87 -3.34 3.08
N LEU A 80 4.81 -2.83 3.87
CA LEU A 80 5.23 -1.43 3.85
C LEU A 80 6.74 -1.40 3.85
N GLY A 81 7.35 -0.77 2.86
CA GLY A 81 8.79 -0.66 2.77
C GLY A 81 9.22 0.33 1.70
N ASP A 82 10.53 0.53 1.56
CA ASP A 82 11.05 1.38 0.51
C ASP A 82 11.09 0.65 -0.85
N HIS A 83 11.51 1.36 -1.87
CA HIS A 83 11.55 0.81 -3.23
C HIS A 83 12.36 -0.48 -3.33
N ASP A 84 13.53 -0.51 -2.70
CA ASP A 84 14.40 -1.69 -2.76
C ASP A 84 13.81 -2.86 -1.98
N GLU A 85 13.19 -2.59 -0.84
CA GLU A 85 12.51 -3.62 -0.05
C GLU A 85 11.36 -4.24 -0.83
N VAL A 86 10.61 -3.42 -1.58
CA VAL A 86 9.53 -3.94 -2.43
C VAL A 86 10.09 -4.82 -3.54
N LYS A 87 11.22 -4.43 -4.15
CA LYS A 87 11.87 -5.26 -5.17
C LYS A 87 12.27 -6.63 -4.61
N VAL A 88 12.84 -6.65 -3.40
CA VAL A 88 13.23 -7.91 -2.76
C VAL A 88 12.00 -8.76 -2.47
N LEU A 89 10.93 -8.14 -1.99
CA LEU A 89 9.67 -8.83 -1.71
C LEU A 89 9.14 -9.52 -2.97
N LEU A 90 9.10 -8.81 -4.09
CA LEU A 90 8.60 -9.34 -5.35
C LEU A 90 9.50 -10.48 -5.87
N ARG A 91 10.82 -10.35 -5.73
CA ARG A 91 11.77 -11.37 -6.14
C ARG A 91 11.56 -12.67 -5.37
N ASN A 92 11.25 -12.56 -4.08
CA ASN A 92 11.07 -13.72 -3.21
C ASN A 92 9.66 -14.33 -3.30
N GLY A 93 8.70 -13.63 -3.90
CA GLY A 93 7.34 -14.11 -4.02
C GLY A 93 6.57 -14.20 -2.71
N ARG A 94 6.99 -13.45 -1.68
CA ARG A 94 6.42 -13.51 -0.32
C ARG A 94 5.55 -12.30 -0.02
N TYR A 95 4.52 -12.10 -0.82
CA TYR A 95 3.69 -10.90 -0.69
C TYR A 95 2.21 -11.22 -0.40
N HIS A 96 1.92 -12.42 0.06
CA HIS A 96 0.55 -12.81 0.40
C HIS A 96 0.49 -13.50 1.76
#